data_a3623ae44d37fc9c54890873773101da
#
_entry.id   a3623ae44d37fc9c54890873773101da
#
_cell.length_a   1.000
_cell.length_b   1.000
_cell.length_c   1.000
_cell.angle_alpha   90.00
_cell.angle_beta   90.00
_cell.angle_gamma   90.00
#
_symmetry.space_group_name_H-M   'P 1'
#
loop_
_entity.id
_entity.type
_entity.pdbx_description
1 polymer ?
#
loop_
_entity_poly.entity_id
_entity_poly.type
_entity_poly.pdbx_seq_one_letter_code
_entity_poly.pdbx_strand_id
1 'polypeptide(L)'
;FERERWALIGQTIAKNEGVVTGEQLAPFLDREGSAELSDESFVLPVLTRFEGSPEMDDSGNIFYRFPAAQVTALEKKQQNRLKRDSGSSTNGLAKEERWSFSLADPSQKFMSAALGVANFVGVIWLSSLMTDPQVLYRNAELVQSVGGFLPALQVYAALFFAIPFFRNFRIGMKNKQIDRRNTLRLQSLLRLERPDEKLRRKLMEAKSKAGRKFVSEKDSI
;
A
#
# COMPACT_ATOMS: atom_id res chain seq x y z
N PHE A 1 -2.31 -6.88 4.38
CA PHE A 1 -1.10 -6.09 4.10
C PHE A 1 -0.53 -5.43 5.36
N GLU A 2 -1.28 -4.53 6.07
CA GLU A 2 -0.75 -3.81 7.25
C GLU A 2 -0.28 -4.74 8.38
N ARG A 3 -1.06 -5.77 8.73
CA ARG A 3 -0.67 -6.74 9.76
C ARG A 3 0.60 -7.51 9.37
N GLU A 4 0.67 -7.93 8.13
CA GLU A 4 1.82 -8.66 7.58
C GLU A 4 3.06 -7.77 7.56
N ARG A 5 2.94 -6.51 7.11
CA ARG A 5 4.00 -5.52 7.12
C ARG A 5 4.61 -5.34 8.51
N TRP A 6 3.77 -5.13 9.53
CA TRP A 6 4.23 -4.95 10.91
C TRP A 6 4.83 -6.22 11.50
N ALA A 7 4.34 -7.41 11.11
CA ALA A 7 4.93 -8.68 11.52
C ALA A 7 6.34 -8.85 10.93
N LEU A 8 6.54 -8.51 9.64
CA LEU A 8 7.84 -8.57 8.98
C LEU A 8 8.84 -7.57 9.58
N ILE A 9 8.40 -6.36 9.93
CA ILE A 9 9.23 -5.39 10.64
C ILE A 9 9.69 -5.95 11.98
N GLY A 10 8.76 -6.47 12.79
CA GLY A 10 9.10 -7.09 14.09
C GLY A 10 10.04 -8.28 13.95
N GLN A 11 9.84 -9.12 12.94
CA GLN A 11 10.76 -10.24 12.64
C GLN A 11 12.16 -9.74 12.24
N THR A 12 12.23 -8.66 11.45
CA THR A 12 13.50 -8.06 11.04
C THR A 12 14.26 -7.50 12.22
N ILE A 13 13.58 -6.79 13.13
CA ILE A 13 14.16 -6.27 14.36
C ILE A 13 14.65 -7.42 15.23
N ALA A 14 13.86 -8.46 15.45
CA ALA A 14 14.22 -9.61 16.25
C ALA A 14 15.38 -10.41 15.63
N LYS A 15 15.41 -10.60 14.31
CA LYS A 15 16.50 -11.26 13.58
C LYS A 15 17.84 -10.55 13.74
N ASN A 16 17.81 -9.22 13.83
CA ASN A 16 18.99 -8.38 14.03
C ASN A 16 19.26 -8.06 15.52
N GLU A 17 18.71 -8.85 16.44
CA GLU A 17 18.97 -8.75 17.89
C GLU A 17 18.62 -7.34 18.45
N GLY A 18 17.58 -6.69 17.90
CA GLY A 18 17.09 -5.40 18.36
C GLY A 18 17.88 -4.18 17.90
N VAL A 19 18.89 -4.32 17.05
CA VAL A 19 19.63 -3.20 16.45
C VAL A 19 19.54 -3.29 14.93
N VAL A 20 18.92 -2.28 14.33
CA VAL A 20 18.72 -2.23 12.86
C VAL A 20 19.10 -0.87 12.29
N THR A 21 19.36 -0.83 11.00
CA THR A 21 19.58 0.40 10.25
C THR A 21 18.31 0.82 9.51
N GLY A 22 18.22 2.09 9.10
CA GLY A 22 17.11 2.58 8.31
C GLY A 22 16.94 1.79 6.99
N GLU A 23 18.05 1.38 6.38
CA GLU A 23 18.03 0.62 5.14
C GLU A 23 17.41 -0.78 5.33
N GLN A 24 17.60 -1.42 6.49
CA GLN A 24 16.98 -2.72 6.79
C GLN A 24 15.45 -2.62 7.00
N LEU A 25 14.95 -1.45 7.39
CA LEU A 25 13.53 -1.18 7.55
C LEU A 25 12.87 -0.65 6.26
N ALA A 26 13.65 -0.05 5.36
CA ALA A 26 13.17 0.59 4.13
C ALA A 26 12.30 -0.31 3.22
N PRO A 27 12.54 -1.64 3.07
CA PRO A 27 11.68 -2.50 2.26
C PRO A 27 10.25 -2.63 2.78
N PHE A 28 9.99 -2.30 4.04
CA PHE A 28 8.68 -2.43 4.68
C PHE A 28 7.96 -1.09 4.83
N LEU A 29 8.63 0.03 4.58
CA LEU A 29 8.14 1.38 4.88
C LEU A 29 7.89 2.20 3.60
N ASP A 30 7.04 3.19 3.73
CA ASP A 30 6.73 4.10 2.64
C ASP A 30 7.68 5.29 2.72
N ARG A 31 8.53 5.41 1.71
CA ARG A 31 9.43 6.56 1.54
C ARG A 31 8.72 7.60 0.68
N GLU A 32 7.74 8.31 1.28
CA GLU A 32 7.05 9.39 0.59
C GLU A 32 7.89 10.67 0.65
N GLY A 33 8.33 11.13 -0.50
CA GLY A 33 8.87 12.48 -0.69
C GLY A 33 10.37 12.67 -0.59
N SER A 34 11.13 11.80 0.04
CA SER A 34 12.59 12.00 0.12
C SER A 34 13.32 11.29 -1.02
N ALA A 35 13.67 12.05 -2.05
CA ALA A 35 14.67 11.63 -3.03
C ALA A 35 16.07 11.59 -2.39
N GLU A 36 16.24 12.17 -1.21
CA GLU A 36 17.50 12.18 -0.47
C GLU A 36 17.65 10.92 0.35
N LEU A 37 18.76 10.22 0.13
CA LEU A 37 19.17 9.01 0.85
C LEU A 37 19.44 9.28 2.35
N SER A 38 19.51 10.54 2.76
CA SER A 38 19.81 11.02 4.11
C SER A 38 18.57 11.21 4.99
N ASP A 39 17.35 11.29 4.41
CA ASP A 39 16.13 11.43 5.20
C ASP A 39 15.65 10.06 5.67
N GLU A 40 15.89 9.77 6.94
CA GLU A 40 15.43 8.55 7.62
C GLU A 40 14.11 8.77 8.41
N SER A 41 13.37 9.86 8.17
CA SER A 41 12.09 10.17 8.83
C SER A 41 11.03 9.07 8.67
N PHE A 42 11.11 8.29 7.60
CA PHE A 42 10.23 7.15 7.36
C PHE A 42 10.29 6.06 8.45
N VAL A 43 11.33 6.06 9.30
CA VAL A 43 11.49 5.10 10.40
C VAL A 43 10.67 5.48 11.63
N LEU A 44 10.25 6.74 11.79
CA LEU A 44 9.53 7.24 12.96
C LEU A 44 8.32 6.38 13.39
N PRO A 45 7.46 5.89 12.48
CA PRO A 45 6.34 5.02 12.86
C PRO A 45 6.79 3.71 13.53
N VAL A 46 7.98 3.19 13.15
CA VAL A 46 8.54 1.97 13.74
C VAL A 46 9.06 2.27 15.13
N LEU A 47 9.78 3.39 15.33
CA LEU A 47 10.27 3.81 16.62
C LEU A 47 9.13 3.98 17.62
N THR A 48 8.06 4.66 17.23
CA THR A 48 6.88 4.85 18.07
C THR A 48 6.19 3.54 18.43
N ARG A 49 6.08 2.60 17.47
CA ARG A 49 5.35 1.35 17.68
C ARG A 49 6.12 0.31 18.50
N PHE A 50 7.43 0.26 18.34
CA PHE A 50 8.30 -0.75 18.99
C PHE A 50 9.18 -0.15 20.09
N GLU A 51 8.89 1.09 20.52
CA GLU A 51 9.62 1.81 21.57
C GLU A 51 11.13 1.84 21.32
N GLY A 52 11.50 2.18 20.08
CA GLY A 52 12.90 2.25 19.66
C GLY A 52 13.50 3.63 19.87
N SER A 53 14.82 3.68 19.98
CA SER A 53 15.61 4.92 20.07
C SER A 53 16.66 4.98 18.96
N PRO A 54 16.89 6.17 18.36
CA PRO A 54 17.99 6.36 17.42
C PRO A 54 19.31 6.51 18.21
N GLU A 55 20.36 5.89 17.69
CA GLU A 55 21.74 6.04 18.17
C GLU A 55 22.61 6.43 16.99
N MET A 56 23.48 7.41 17.16
CA MET A 56 24.46 7.83 16.15
C MET A 56 25.84 7.33 16.55
N ASP A 57 26.61 6.89 15.56
CA ASP A 57 28.00 6.50 15.75
C ASP A 57 28.96 7.67 15.48
N ASP A 58 30.22 7.53 15.90
CA ASP A 58 31.28 8.52 15.66
C ASP A 58 31.51 8.82 14.17
N SER A 59 31.14 7.88 13.31
CA SER A 59 31.17 8.01 11.85
C SER A 59 29.93 8.69 11.24
N GLY A 60 28.96 9.13 12.08
CA GLY A 60 27.70 9.77 11.64
C GLY A 60 26.67 8.78 11.10
N ASN A 61 26.84 7.47 11.29
CA ASN A 61 25.83 6.48 10.92
C ASN A 61 24.73 6.40 11.97
N ILE A 62 23.46 6.35 11.54
CA ILE A 62 22.31 6.21 12.44
C ILE A 62 21.93 4.74 12.53
N PHE A 63 21.74 4.27 13.76
CA PHE A 63 21.25 2.95 14.12
C PHE A 63 20.00 3.10 14.99
N TYR A 64 19.11 2.14 14.92
CA TYR A 64 17.88 2.13 15.70
C TYR A 64 17.90 0.96 16.66
N ARG A 65 17.82 1.26 17.95
CA ARG A 65 17.82 0.26 19.01
C ARG A 65 16.42 0.03 19.55
N PHE A 66 16.06 -1.23 19.72
CA PHE A 66 14.76 -1.69 20.22
C PHE A 66 14.97 -2.61 21.43
N PRO A 67 15.00 -2.07 22.66
CA PRO A 67 15.35 -2.84 23.88
C PRO A 67 14.42 -4.03 24.12
N ALA A 68 13.11 -3.84 23.97
CA ALA A 68 12.12 -4.91 24.15
C ALA A 68 12.34 -6.11 23.21
N ALA A 69 12.77 -5.84 21.97
CA ALA A 69 13.06 -6.89 20.99
C ALA A 69 14.39 -7.60 21.26
N GLN A 70 15.35 -6.95 21.93
CA GLN A 70 16.60 -7.59 22.37
C GLN A 70 16.35 -8.68 23.40
N VAL A 71 15.53 -8.41 24.41
CA VAL A 71 15.17 -9.38 25.45
C VAL A 71 14.45 -10.58 24.85
N THR A 72 13.43 -10.34 24.01
CA THR A 72 12.66 -11.41 23.36
C THR A 72 13.49 -12.23 22.38
N ALA A 73 14.46 -11.63 21.69
CA ALA A 73 15.34 -12.32 20.76
C ALA A 73 16.32 -13.26 21.50
N LEU A 74 16.80 -12.86 22.66
CA LEU A 74 17.67 -13.69 23.50
C LEU A 74 16.93 -14.90 24.06
N GLU A 75 15.69 -14.71 24.55
CA GLU A 75 14.81 -15.79 25.01
C GLU A 75 14.48 -16.79 23.90
N LYS A 76 14.14 -16.30 22.69
CA LYS A 76 13.87 -17.15 21.51
C LYS A 76 15.12 -17.87 21.03
N LYS A 77 16.32 -17.26 21.11
CA LYS A 77 17.57 -17.91 20.69
C LYS A 77 17.91 -19.10 21.61
N GLN A 78 17.52 -19.00 22.88
CA GLN A 78 17.65 -20.08 23.86
C GLN A 78 16.60 -21.20 23.60
N GLN A 79 15.39 -20.83 23.21
CA GLN A 79 14.28 -21.75 22.88
C GLN A 79 14.42 -22.40 21.48
N ASN A 80 14.92 -21.67 20.48
CA ASN A 80 15.11 -22.16 19.10
C ASN A 80 16.34 -23.08 18.91
N ARG A 81 17.22 -23.18 19.89
CA ARG A 81 18.17 -24.31 19.95
C ARG A 81 17.48 -25.67 20.07
N LEU A 82 16.19 -25.69 20.48
CA LEU A 82 15.36 -26.87 20.66
C LEU A 82 14.33 -27.11 19.53
N LYS A 83 14.10 -26.15 18.63
CA LYS A 83 13.14 -26.28 17.51
C LYS A 83 13.73 -25.77 16.20
N ARG A 84 14.59 -26.58 15.61
CA ARG A 84 15.02 -26.43 14.23
C ARG A 84 14.03 -27.22 13.37
N ASP A 85 12.90 -26.60 13.04
CA ASP A 85 12.09 -26.88 11.86
C ASP A 85 10.84 -26.01 11.86
N SER A 86 10.84 -24.99 11.07
CA SER A 86 9.65 -24.53 10.34
C SER A 86 10.08 -23.47 9.35
N GLY A 87 10.32 -23.90 8.13
CA GLY A 87 10.51 -23.01 7.00
C GLY A 87 9.22 -22.28 6.68
N SER A 88 9.19 -20.98 6.89
CA SER A 88 8.29 -20.09 6.17
C SER A 88 9.16 -19.13 5.37
N SER A 89 9.48 -19.55 4.17
CA SER A 89 10.07 -18.72 3.13
C SER A 89 8.96 -17.85 2.54
N THR A 90 8.55 -16.82 3.26
CA THR A 90 7.95 -15.67 2.61
C THR A 90 9.12 -14.80 2.15
N ASN A 91 9.27 -14.66 0.83
CA ASN A 91 10.11 -13.62 0.25
C ASN A 91 9.77 -12.33 0.97
N GLY A 92 10.67 -11.82 1.81
CA GLY A 92 10.45 -10.82 2.86
C GLY A 92 9.99 -9.43 2.39
N LEU A 93 9.03 -9.37 1.46
CA LEU A 93 8.45 -8.15 0.93
C LEU A 93 6.93 -8.18 1.09
N ALA A 94 6.39 -7.31 1.95
CA ALA A 94 4.96 -7.03 1.99
C ALA A 94 4.57 -6.24 0.73
N LYS A 95 3.83 -6.88 -0.18
CA LYS A 95 3.33 -6.26 -1.41
C LYS A 95 1.92 -5.74 -1.19
N GLU A 96 1.70 -4.45 -1.46
CA GLU A 96 0.38 -3.84 -1.44
C GLU A 96 -0.39 -4.23 -2.70
N GLU A 97 -1.63 -4.74 -2.53
CA GLU A 97 -2.48 -5.16 -3.63
C GLU A 97 -3.13 -3.96 -4.31
N ARG A 98 -3.30 -4.07 -5.63
CA ARG A 98 -3.99 -3.06 -6.44
C ARG A 98 -5.49 -3.07 -6.16
N TRP A 99 -6.08 -1.91 -6.16
CA TRP A 99 -7.53 -1.76 -6.07
C TRP A 99 -8.17 -2.25 -7.37
N SER A 100 -9.13 -3.17 -7.24
CA SER A 100 -9.95 -3.60 -8.37
C SER A 100 -11.10 -2.62 -8.61
N PHE A 101 -11.46 -2.43 -9.87
CA PHE A 101 -12.60 -1.58 -10.24
C PHE A 101 -13.92 -2.11 -9.67
N SER A 102 -14.11 -3.41 -9.69
CA SER A 102 -15.31 -4.09 -9.19
C SER A 102 -14.99 -5.54 -8.84
N LEU A 103 -15.57 -6.02 -7.73
CA LEU A 103 -15.52 -7.42 -7.33
C LEU A 103 -16.56 -8.30 -8.03
N ALA A 104 -17.45 -7.69 -8.86
CA ALA A 104 -18.45 -8.42 -9.62
C ALA A 104 -17.80 -9.33 -10.68
N ASP A 105 -18.49 -10.42 -11.01
CA ASP A 105 -18.06 -11.35 -12.05
C ASP A 105 -18.03 -10.69 -13.43
N PRO A 106 -17.22 -11.20 -14.37
CA PRO A 106 -17.14 -10.68 -15.73
C PRO A 106 -18.50 -10.63 -16.45
N SER A 107 -19.35 -11.63 -16.24
CA SER A 107 -20.71 -11.69 -16.78
C SER A 107 -21.60 -10.56 -16.28
N GLN A 108 -21.55 -10.27 -14.98
CA GLN A 108 -22.32 -9.18 -14.37
C GLN A 108 -21.85 -7.80 -14.87
N LYS A 109 -20.53 -7.62 -15.03
CA LYS A 109 -19.96 -6.40 -15.63
C LYS A 109 -20.44 -6.21 -17.07
N PHE A 110 -20.43 -7.28 -17.84
CA PHE A 110 -20.91 -7.24 -19.22
C PHE A 110 -22.40 -6.90 -19.29
N MET A 111 -23.23 -7.57 -18.51
CA MET A 111 -24.69 -7.31 -18.46
C MET A 111 -25.00 -5.88 -18.04
N SER A 112 -24.30 -5.37 -17.02
CA SER A 112 -24.46 -3.98 -16.58
C SER A 112 -24.06 -2.98 -17.68
N ALA A 113 -22.96 -3.23 -18.37
CA ALA A 113 -22.53 -2.39 -19.50
C ALA A 113 -23.52 -2.44 -20.67
N ALA A 114 -24.00 -3.63 -21.04
CA ALA A 114 -24.99 -3.81 -22.11
C ALA A 114 -26.31 -3.09 -21.81
N LEU A 115 -26.79 -3.21 -20.55
CA LEU A 115 -27.99 -2.49 -20.11
C LEU A 115 -27.78 -0.97 -20.15
N GLY A 116 -26.61 -0.48 -19.73
CA GLY A 116 -26.28 0.94 -19.83
C GLY A 116 -26.28 1.46 -21.25
N VAL A 117 -25.66 0.71 -22.17
CA VAL A 117 -25.66 1.06 -23.60
C VAL A 117 -27.08 1.08 -24.17
N ALA A 118 -27.89 0.05 -23.88
CA ALA A 118 -29.29 -0.01 -24.33
C ALA A 118 -30.09 1.19 -23.79
N ASN A 119 -29.95 1.54 -22.54
CA ASN A 119 -30.60 2.70 -21.94
C ASN A 119 -30.14 4.01 -22.60
N PHE A 120 -28.84 4.18 -22.82
CA PHE A 120 -28.28 5.39 -23.45
C PHE A 120 -28.80 5.55 -24.91
N VAL A 121 -28.76 4.48 -25.69
CA VAL A 121 -29.29 4.47 -27.05
C VAL A 121 -30.81 4.73 -27.04
N GLY A 122 -31.54 4.13 -26.10
CA GLY A 122 -32.98 4.35 -25.93
C GLY A 122 -33.32 5.81 -25.63
N VAL A 123 -32.55 6.49 -24.75
CA VAL A 123 -32.73 7.90 -24.42
C VAL A 123 -32.45 8.79 -25.65
N ILE A 124 -31.39 8.50 -26.42
CA ILE A 124 -31.09 9.25 -27.67
C ILE A 124 -32.24 9.07 -28.66
N TRP A 125 -32.67 7.84 -28.87
CA TRP A 125 -33.76 7.54 -29.79
C TRP A 125 -35.07 8.21 -29.35
N LEU A 126 -35.42 8.14 -28.07
CA LEU A 126 -36.60 8.82 -27.53
C LEU A 126 -36.49 10.34 -27.72
N SER A 127 -35.32 10.92 -27.50
CA SER A 127 -35.10 12.35 -27.76
C SER A 127 -35.31 12.73 -29.21
N SER A 128 -34.88 11.87 -30.14
CA SER A 128 -35.13 12.07 -31.60
C SER A 128 -36.59 11.98 -31.94
N LEU A 129 -37.35 11.00 -31.41
CA LEU A 129 -38.78 10.87 -31.62
C LEU A 129 -39.57 12.08 -31.08
N MET A 130 -39.13 12.66 -29.96
CA MET A 130 -39.77 13.84 -29.37
C MET A 130 -39.60 15.12 -30.20
N THR A 131 -38.69 15.14 -31.15
CA THR A 131 -38.45 16.25 -32.08
C THR A 131 -39.14 16.03 -33.44
N ASP A 132 -39.70 14.85 -33.69
CA ASP A 132 -40.40 14.54 -34.95
C ASP A 132 -41.80 15.20 -34.99
N PRO A 133 -42.10 16.07 -36.00
CA PRO A 133 -43.38 16.75 -36.11
C PRO A 133 -44.59 15.81 -36.24
N GLN A 134 -44.41 14.63 -36.86
CA GLN A 134 -45.48 13.66 -36.99
C GLN A 134 -45.85 13.00 -35.68
N VAL A 135 -44.84 12.72 -34.81
CA VAL A 135 -45.04 12.14 -33.48
C VAL A 135 -45.72 13.16 -32.57
N LEU A 136 -45.26 14.42 -32.61
CA LEU A 136 -45.84 15.51 -31.85
C LEU A 136 -47.32 15.71 -32.15
N TYR A 137 -47.72 15.67 -33.44
CA TYR A 137 -49.11 15.87 -33.85
C TYR A 137 -50.02 14.69 -33.47
N ARG A 138 -49.53 13.44 -33.64
CA ARG A 138 -50.34 12.23 -33.39
C ARG A 138 -50.46 11.84 -31.94
N ASN A 139 -49.50 12.19 -31.09
CA ASN A 139 -49.40 11.75 -29.70
C ASN A 139 -49.11 12.91 -28.74
N ALA A 140 -49.78 14.05 -28.89
CA ALA A 140 -49.52 15.28 -28.14
C ALA A 140 -49.55 15.08 -26.60
N GLU A 141 -50.53 14.33 -26.08
CA GLU A 141 -50.63 14.06 -24.64
C GLU A 141 -49.44 13.21 -24.10
N LEU A 142 -49.04 12.22 -24.90
CA LEU A 142 -47.91 11.34 -24.54
C LEU A 142 -46.58 12.10 -24.58
N VAL A 143 -46.40 12.96 -25.58
CA VAL A 143 -45.23 13.82 -25.72
C VAL A 143 -45.14 14.82 -24.56
N GLN A 144 -46.28 15.41 -24.14
CA GLN A 144 -46.32 16.34 -23.03
C GLN A 144 -45.99 15.67 -21.71
N SER A 145 -46.52 14.47 -21.45
CA SER A 145 -46.24 13.72 -20.21
C SER A 145 -44.83 13.18 -20.14
N VAL A 146 -44.30 12.60 -21.21
CA VAL A 146 -42.94 12.04 -21.27
C VAL A 146 -41.89 13.12 -21.44
N GLY A 147 -42.18 14.20 -22.17
CA GLY A 147 -41.27 15.31 -22.40
C GLY A 147 -40.76 15.99 -21.12
N GLY A 148 -41.61 16.05 -20.11
CA GLY A 148 -41.22 16.58 -18.79
C GLY A 148 -40.14 15.76 -18.07
N PHE A 149 -40.07 14.45 -18.34
CA PHE A 149 -39.08 13.55 -17.73
C PHE A 149 -37.82 13.36 -18.61
N LEU A 150 -37.86 13.74 -19.87
CA LEU A 150 -36.78 13.55 -20.82
C LEU A 150 -35.43 14.16 -20.34
N PRO A 151 -35.36 15.38 -19.83
CA PRO A 151 -34.10 15.92 -19.32
C PRO A 151 -33.52 15.11 -18.15
N ALA A 152 -34.37 14.61 -17.26
CA ALA A 152 -33.94 13.77 -16.14
C ALA A 152 -33.38 12.42 -16.63
N LEU A 153 -34.01 11.81 -17.64
CA LEU A 153 -33.52 10.58 -18.27
C LEU A 153 -32.18 10.78 -18.98
N GLN A 154 -31.99 11.92 -19.65
CA GLN A 154 -30.73 12.27 -20.29
C GLN A 154 -29.59 12.42 -19.26
N VAL A 155 -29.85 13.16 -18.17
CA VAL A 155 -28.88 13.29 -17.08
C VAL A 155 -28.56 11.94 -16.45
N TYR A 156 -29.58 11.11 -16.19
CA TYR A 156 -29.40 9.77 -15.67
C TYR A 156 -28.52 8.91 -16.60
N ALA A 157 -28.81 8.88 -17.90
CA ALA A 157 -28.04 8.13 -18.88
C ALA A 157 -26.57 8.61 -18.96
N ALA A 158 -26.33 9.92 -18.88
CA ALA A 158 -25.00 10.49 -18.85
C ALA A 158 -24.22 10.11 -17.56
N LEU A 159 -24.88 10.21 -16.42
CA LEU A 159 -24.27 9.86 -15.11
C LEU A 159 -23.96 8.38 -14.99
N PHE A 160 -24.74 7.51 -15.63
CA PHE A 160 -24.51 6.07 -15.65
C PHE A 160 -23.12 5.71 -16.20
N PHE A 161 -22.60 6.46 -17.15
CA PHE A 161 -21.25 6.30 -17.68
C PHE A 161 -20.22 7.20 -16.99
N ALA A 162 -20.60 8.42 -16.63
CA ALA A 162 -19.68 9.37 -16.02
C ALA A 162 -19.17 8.87 -14.68
N ILE A 163 -20.04 8.34 -13.80
CA ILE A 163 -19.66 7.87 -12.46
C ILE A 163 -18.65 6.72 -12.54
N PRO A 164 -18.86 5.62 -13.28
CA PRO A 164 -17.87 4.56 -13.45
C PRO A 164 -16.57 5.06 -14.10
N PHE A 165 -16.65 5.97 -15.06
CA PHE A 165 -15.48 6.56 -15.71
C PHE A 165 -14.58 7.29 -14.69
N PHE A 166 -15.15 8.22 -13.91
CA PHE A 166 -14.40 8.94 -12.88
C PHE A 166 -13.87 8.02 -11.81
N ARG A 167 -14.64 7.02 -11.40
CA ARG A 167 -14.20 5.99 -10.45
C ARG A 167 -12.99 5.23 -10.99
N ASN A 168 -13.04 4.77 -12.24
CA ASN A 168 -11.93 4.06 -12.87
C ASN A 168 -10.67 4.93 -12.94
N PHE A 169 -10.82 6.20 -13.29
CA PHE A 169 -9.73 7.16 -13.31
C PHE A 169 -9.08 7.33 -11.95
N ARG A 170 -9.88 7.51 -10.88
CA ARG A 170 -9.37 7.62 -9.51
C ARG A 170 -8.66 6.34 -9.04
N ILE A 171 -9.20 5.16 -9.36
CA ILE A 171 -8.59 3.87 -9.05
C ILE A 171 -7.25 3.74 -9.80
N GLY A 172 -7.20 4.12 -11.07
CA GLY A 172 -5.97 4.14 -11.86
C GLY A 172 -4.86 4.99 -11.23
N MET A 173 -5.21 6.18 -10.73
CA MET A 173 -4.25 7.04 -10.02
C MET A 173 -3.75 6.39 -8.71
N LYS A 174 -4.65 5.81 -7.91
CA LYS A 174 -4.27 5.10 -6.69
C LYS A 174 -3.37 3.90 -6.98
N ASN A 175 -3.69 3.13 -8.01
CA ASN A 175 -2.89 1.97 -8.39
C ASN A 175 -1.48 2.36 -8.87
N LYS A 176 -1.33 3.50 -9.56
CA LYS A 176 0.00 4.04 -9.90
C LYS A 176 0.82 4.38 -8.65
N GLN A 177 0.19 4.92 -7.61
CA GLN A 177 0.88 5.20 -6.33
C GLN A 177 1.29 3.90 -5.63
N ILE A 178 0.41 2.89 -5.60
CA ILE A 178 0.71 1.55 -5.05
C ILE A 178 1.89 0.92 -5.79
N ASP A 179 1.89 0.96 -7.11
CA ASP A 179 2.99 0.42 -7.93
C ASP A 179 4.31 1.13 -7.63
N ARG A 180 4.28 2.45 -7.51
CA ARG A 180 5.47 3.23 -7.14
C ARG A 180 6.01 2.81 -5.77
N ARG A 181 5.15 2.70 -4.73
CA ARG A 181 5.56 2.23 -3.40
C ARG A 181 6.14 0.82 -3.45
N ASN A 182 5.46 -0.11 -4.11
CA ASN A 182 5.94 -1.49 -4.27
C ASN A 182 7.30 -1.55 -4.98
N THR A 183 7.52 -0.71 -6.00
CA THR A 183 8.80 -0.62 -6.71
C THR A 183 9.91 -0.10 -5.81
N LEU A 184 9.65 0.95 -5.03
CA LEU A 184 10.64 1.50 -4.08
C LEU A 184 11.01 0.49 -2.99
N ARG A 185 10.03 -0.25 -2.46
CA ARG A 185 10.26 -1.33 -1.48
C ARG A 185 11.12 -2.44 -2.07
N LEU A 186 10.82 -2.86 -3.31
CA LEU A 186 11.60 -3.87 -4.01
C LEU A 186 13.05 -3.40 -4.26
N GLN A 187 13.24 -2.16 -4.70
CA GLN A 187 14.57 -1.57 -4.88
C GLN A 187 15.36 -1.55 -3.56
N SER A 188 14.71 -1.20 -2.45
CA SER A 188 15.33 -1.21 -1.12
C SER A 188 15.75 -2.63 -0.71
N LEU A 189 14.93 -3.65 -1.01
CA LEU A 189 15.27 -5.05 -0.75
C LEU A 189 16.46 -5.49 -1.59
N LEU A 190 16.46 -5.22 -2.88
CA LEU A 190 17.56 -5.57 -3.80
C LEU A 190 18.88 -4.90 -3.39
N ARG A 191 18.81 -3.68 -2.85
CA ARG A 191 19.99 -2.99 -2.32
C ARG A 191 20.56 -3.68 -1.06
N LEU A 192 19.71 -4.28 -0.24
CA LEU A 192 20.15 -5.07 0.92
C LEU A 192 20.75 -6.43 0.49
N GLU A 193 20.24 -7.03 -0.59
CA GLU A 193 20.80 -8.28 -1.12
C GLU A 193 22.20 -8.06 -1.75
N ARG A 194 22.41 -6.89 -2.35
CA ARG A 194 23.70 -6.50 -2.97
C ARG A 194 24.15 -5.16 -2.41
N PRO A 195 24.60 -5.13 -1.14
CA PRO A 195 24.99 -3.89 -0.50
C PRO A 195 26.28 -3.34 -1.12
N ASP A 196 26.29 -2.01 -1.32
CA ASP A 196 27.52 -1.28 -1.63
C ASP A 196 28.46 -1.32 -0.41
N GLU A 197 29.73 -0.96 -0.59
CA GLU A 197 30.73 -1.11 0.46
C GLU A 197 30.42 -0.27 1.71
N LYS A 198 29.83 0.92 1.51
CA LYS A 198 29.39 1.79 2.62
C LYS A 198 28.26 1.14 3.42
N LEU A 199 27.24 0.61 2.75
CA LEU A 199 26.13 -0.08 3.40
C LEU A 199 26.59 -1.36 4.09
N ARG A 200 27.50 -2.11 3.45
CA ARG A 200 28.07 -3.32 4.05
C ARG A 200 28.79 -3.03 5.36
N ARG A 201 29.60 -1.97 5.43
CA ARG A 201 30.24 -1.53 6.68
C ARG A 201 29.21 -1.16 7.74
N LYS A 202 28.21 -0.33 7.40
CA LYS A 202 27.11 0.05 8.30
C LYS A 202 26.37 -1.17 8.86
N LEU A 203 26.08 -2.18 8.01
CA LEU A 203 25.42 -3.42 8.44
C LEU A 203 26.30 -4.26 9.39
N MET A 204 27.61 -4.31 9.16
CA MET A 204 28.55 -5.00 10.06
C MET A 204 28.65 -4.31 11.41
N GLU A 205 28.68 -2.98 11.45
CA GLU A 205 28.66 -2.18 12.68
C GLU A 205 27.37 -2.39 13.47
N ALA A 206 26.20 -2.36 12.79
CA ALA A 206 24.92 -2.68 13.43
C ALA A 206 24.94 -4.04 14.11
N LYS A 207 25.48 -5.06 13.42
CA LYS A 207 25.60 -6.40 13.97
C LYS A 207 26.56 -6.49 15.16
N SER A 208 27.67 -5.74 15.15
CA SER A 208 28.60 -5.68 16.26
C SER A 208 27.99 -5.00 17.49
N LYS A 209 27.20 -3.93 17.28
CA LYS A 209 26.47 -3.22 18.36
C LYS A 209 25.34 -4.09 18.94
N ALA A 210 24.66 -4.90 18.13
CA ALA A 210 23.66 -5.85 18.60
C ALA A 210 24.24 -6.91 19.55
N GLY A 211 25.46 -7.38 19.29
CA GLY A 211 26.14 -8.37 20.13
C GLY A 211 26.64 -7.83 21.47
N ARG A 212 26.73 -6.51 21.67
CA ARG A 212 27.12 -5.92 22.95
C ARG A 212 25.92 -5.90 23.88
N LYS A 213 25.98 -6.67 24.97
CA LYS A 213 24.98 -6.65 26.06
C LYS A 213 24.77 -5.23 26.54
N PHE A 214 23.52 -4.78 26.57
CA PHE A 214 23.13 -3.58 27.29
C PHE A 214 23.27 -3.90 28.77
N VAL A 215 24.35 -3.45 29.38
CA VAL A 215 24.43 -3.34 30.83
C VAL A 215 23.58 -2.13 31.18
N SER A 216 22.36 -2.39 31.62
CA SER A 216 21.45 -1.34 32.08
C SER A 216 22.11 -0.63 33.24
N GLU A 217 22.09 0.69 33.21
CA GLU A 217 22.54 1.57 34.31
C GLU A 217 21.79 1.29 35.62
N LYS A 218 20.80 0.40 35.61
CA LYS A 218 20.07 -0.09 36.79
C LYS A 218 20.79 -1.15 37.61
N ASP A 219 21.85 -1.74 37.08
CA ASP A 219 22.66 -2.75 37.83
C ASP A 219 23.90 -2.13 38.48
N SER A 220 23.98 -0.80 38.57
CA SER A 220 25.12 -0.05 39.12
C SER A 220 24.79 0.70 40.42
N ILE A 221 23.78 0.23 41.17
CA ILE A 221 23.50 0.75 42.52
C ILE A 221 23.50 -0.39 43.53
#